data_1d518a946b3f306d4ef617811f8b84ab
#
_entry.id   1d518a946b3f306d4ef617811f8b84ab
#
_cell.length_a   1.000
_cell.length_b   1.000
_cell.length_c   1.000
_cell.angle_alpha   90.00
_cell.angle_beta   90.00
_cell.angle_gamma   90.00
#
_symmetry.space_group_name_H-M   'P 1'
#
loop_
_entity.id
_entity.type
_entity.pdbx_description
1 polymer ?
#
loop_
_entity_poly.entity_id
_entity_poly.type
_entity_poly.pdbx_seq_one_letter_code
_entity_poly.pdbx_strand_id
1 'polypeptide(L)'
;MLPNLQQFLSLLVCGIQLWGAALTYWLPLRHSPHFWQRALLCLIPSIPLSTFLLWADHTPSSLFLRAGAYILFCMWMIFASHSCTQLDWSGANYCAIWGILSALTTFELWQLLVWCLAQVNIFLPLDQPSALLLQLLFFAAAYCLLRVTVAHSMPYEGSYHIGPRQQISAIILGGMFVLLFLTMQTVTNSGVSRETSIFIVVPLALCQLYCITLLYLQTELFKKAAMEKEMNSLNMLYERQRQQYQVAKRNVQIINRKCHELKVQIADLR
;
A
#
# COMPACT_ATOMS: atom_id res chain seq x y z
N MET A 1 1.15 36.79 10.56
CA MET A 1 0.80 36.97 9.14
C MET A 1 -0.17 35.84 8.78
N LEU A 2 -1.40 36.20 8.39
CA LEU A 2 -2.33 35.19 7.84
C LEU A 2 -1.69 34.64 6.55
N PRO A 3 -1.61 33.32 6.37
CA PRO A 3 -1.10 32.76 5.14
C PRO A 3 -1.94 33.28 3.98
N ASN A 4 -1.31 33.75 2.90
CA ASN A 4 -2.01 34.15 1.70
C ASN A 4 -2.93 33.01 1.28
N LEU A 5 -4.15 33.31 0.83
CA LEU A 5 -5.16 32.33 0.40
C LEU A 5 -4.55 31.21 -0.45
N GLN A 6 -3.58 31.55 -1.25
CA GLN A 6 -2.85 30.66 -2.14
C GLN A 6 -1.95 29.66 -1.39
N GLN A 7 -1.23 30.09 -0.35
CA GLN A 7 -0.46 29.19 0.52
C GLN A 7 -1.39 28.20 1.22
N PHE A 8 -2.54 28.68 1.68
CA PHE A 8 -3.55 27.80 2.29
C PHE A 8 -4.07 26.76 1.29
N LEU A 9 -4.37 27.16 0.04
CA LEU A 9 -4.81 26.24 -1.01
C LEU A 9 -3.75 25.20 -1.36
N SER A 10 -2.47 25.58 -1.46
CA SER A 10 -1.39 24.63 -1.73
C SER A 10 -1.21 23.59 -0.61
N LEU A 11 -1.35 24.01 0.65
CA LEU A 11 -1.32 23.13 1.81
C LEU A 11 -2.50 22.15 1.81
N LEU A 12 -3.68 22.64 1.44
CA LEU A 12 -4.89 21.81 1.33
C LEU A 12 -4.74 20.76 0.23
N VAL A 13 -4.18 21.13 -0.92
CA VAL A 13 -3.89 20.18 -2.03
C VAL A 13 -2.91 19.09 -1.57
N CYS A 14 -1.86 19.46 -0.84
CA CYS A 14 -0.91 18.50 -0.29
C CYS A 14 -1.57 17.54 0.72
N GLY A 15 -2.43 18.06 1.60
CA GLY A 15 -3.20 17.22 2.54
C GLY A 15 -4.16 16.24 1.85
N ILE A 16 -4.84 16.71 0.80
CA ILE A 16 -5.71 15.86 -0.03
C ILE A 16 -4.89 14.80 -0.77
N GLN A 17 -3.70 15.12 -1.25
CA GLN A 17 -2.79 14.19 -1.90
C GLN A 17 -2.41 13.04 -0.97
N LEU A 18 -1.98 13.34 0.26
CA LEU A 18 -1.61 12.35 1.25
C LEU A 18 -2.78 11.43 1.60
N TRP A 19 -3.95 12.02 1.81
CA TRP A 19 -5.18 11.28 2.06
C TRP A 19 -5.62 10.44 0.86
N GLY A 20 -5.52 10.97 -0.37
CA GLY A 20 -5.85 10.27 -1.60
C GLY A 20 -4.96 9.04 -1.85
N ALA A 21 -3.67 9.15 -1.56
CA ALA A 21 -2.75 8.02 -1.62
C ALA A 21 -3.17 6.88 -0.68
N ALA A 22 -3.53 7.22 0.55
CA ALA A 22 -4.04 6.24 1.51
C ALA A 22 -5.36 5.60 1.06
N LEU A 23 -6.30 6.43 0.59
CA LEU A 23 -7.61 5.99 0.11
C LEU A 23 -7.50 4.99 -1.05
N THR A 24 -6.50 5.15 -1.93
CA THR A 24 -6.25 4.23 -3.05
C THR A 24 -6.10 2.77 -2.59
N TYR A 25 -5.46 2.55 -1.45
CA TYR A 25 -5.23 1.23 -0.87
C TYR A 25 -6.33 0.79 0.09
N TRP A 26 -7.07 1.71 0.72
CA TRP A 26 -8.18 1.34 1.60
C TRP A 26 -9.40 0.83 0.84
N LEU A 27 -9.67 1.40 -0.34
CA LEU A 27 -10.87 1.08 -1.12
C LEU A 27 -11.02 -0.40 -1.53
N PRO A 28 -9.96 -1.17 -1.88
CA PRO A 28 -10.09 -2.59 -2.21
C PRO A 28 -10.20 -3.50 -0.99
N LEU A 29 -10.00 -3.00 0.23
CA LEU A 29 -9.98 -3.80 1.46
C LEU A 29 -11.35 -3.86 2.13
N ARG A 30 -11.54 -4.81 3.06
CA ARG A 30 -12.73 -4.83 3.93
C ARG A 30 -12.77 -3.57 4.77
N HIS A 31 -13.90 -2.88 4.70
CA HIS A 31 -14.11 -1.61 5.39
C HIS A 31 -14.57 -1.83 6.82
N SER A 32 -14.11 -0.96 7.72
CA SER A 32 -14.68 -0.82 9.05
C SER A 32 -16.10 -0.22 8.98
N PRO A 33 -16.98 -0.46 9.98
CA PRO A 33 -18.28 0.19 10.05
C PRO A 33 -18.09 1.72 9.98
N HIS A 34 -18.96 2.40 9.21
CA HIS A 34 -18.88 3.84 8.95
C HIS A 34 -17.59 4.28 8.25
N PHE A 35 -17.09 3.48 7.30
CA PHE A 35 -15.84 3.74 6.55
C PHE A 35 -15.72 5.17 6.04
N TRP A 36 -16.72 5.69 5.32
CA TRP A 36 -16.65 7.03 4.74
C TRP A 36 -16.54 8.14 5.78
N GLN A 37 -17.22 7.99 6.93
CA GLN A 37 -17.11 8.96 8.02
C GLN A 37 -15.69 8.95 8.62
N ARG A 38 -15.13 7.75 8.84
CA ARG A 38 -13.75 7.62 9.35
C ARG A 38 -12.72 8.11 8.35
N ALA A 39 -12.88 7.78 7.06
CA ALA A 39 -12.00 8.26 6.01
C ALA A 39 -12.01 9.79 5.90
N LEU A 40 -13.18 10.44 5.98
CA LEU A 40 -13.29 11.90 6.02
C LEU A 40 -12.69 12.50 7.30
N LEU A 41 -12.88 11.85 8.46
CA LEU A 41 -12.22 12.29 9.70
C LEU A 41 -10.69 12.23 9.60
N CYS A 42 -10.14 11.24 8.88
CA CYS A 42 -8.70 11.15 8.64
C CYS A 42 -8.16 12.26 7.71
N LEU A 43 -9.01 12.94 6.95
CA LEU A 43 -8.61 14.11 6.15
C LEU A 43 -8.23 15.31 7.04
N ILE A 44 -8.91 15.48 8.18
CA ILE A 44 -8.69 16.62 9.08
C ILE A 44 -7.24 16.69 9.60
N PRO A 45 -6.64 15.59 10.15
CA PRO A 45 -5.25 15.63 10.58
C PRO A 45 -4.23 15.67 9.43
N SER A 46 -4.61 15.24 8.21
CA SER A 46 -3.69 15.26 7.07
C SER A 46 -3.29 16.67 6.65
N ILE A 47 -4.15 17.65 6.85
CA ILE A 47 -3.88 19.05 6.49
C ILE A 47 -2.78 19.66 7.40
N PRO A 48 -2.90 19.70 8.75
CA PRO A 48 -1.84 20.21 9.59
C PRO A 48 -0.56 19.38 9.49
N LEU A 49 -0.66 18.06 9.24
CA LEU A 49 0.50 17.21 9.05
C LEU A 49 1.26 17.56 7.77
N SER A 50 0.56 17.81 6.66
CA SER A 50 1.18 18.28 5.42
C SER A 50 1.82 19.66 5.58
N THR A 51 1.20 20.56 6.35
CA THR A 51 1.79 21.87 6.67
C THR A 51 3.09 21.71 7.43
N PHE A 52 3.12 20.82 8.41
CA PHE A 52 4.31 20.53 9.21
C PHE A 52 5.43 19.91 8.37
N LEU A 53 5.11 18.97 7.49
CA LEU A 53 6.07 18.37 6.55
C LEU A 53 6.70 19.43 5.64
N LEU A 54 5.88 20.25 4.98
CA LEU A 54 6.35 21.32 4.08
C LEU A 54 7.18 22.35 4.84
N TRP A 55 6.76 22.73 6.05
CA TRP A 55 7.54 23.63 6.88
C TRP A 55 8.90 23.03 7.26
N ALA A 56 8.94 21.76 7.64
CA ALA A 56 10.19 21.06 7.96
C ALA A 56 11.14 20.95 6.76
N ASP A 57 10.60 20.78 5.55
CA ASP A 57 11.40 20.69 4.32
C ASP A 57 11.96 22.04 3.88
N HIS A 58 11.25 23.16 4.10
CA HIS A 58 11.66 24.51 3.69
C HIS A 58 12.54 25.23 4.74
N THR A 59 12.50 24.78 6.00
CA THR A 59 13.39 25.37 7.01
C THR A 59 14.78 24.76 6.91
N PRO A 60 15.87 25.55 7.10
CA PRO A 60 17.23 25.01 7.22
C PRO A 60 17.41 24.25 8.54
N SER A 61 16.38 23.51 8.92
CA SER A 61 16.30 22.75 10.15
C SER A 61 17.19 21.52 10.09
N SER A 62 17.53 21.02 11.26
CA SER A 62 18.32 19.81 11.39
C SER A 62 17.63 18.63 10.67
N LEU A 63 18.42 17.73 10.10
CA LEU A 63 17.95 16.47 9.50
C LEU A 63 16.99 15.72 10.44
N PHE A 64 17.21 15.84 11.75
CA PHE A 64 16.38 15.23 12.79
C PHE A 64 14.91 15.75 12.80
N LEU A 65 14.70 17.05 12.55
CA LEU A 65 13.35 17.60 12.50
C LEU A 65 12.58 17.06 11.28
N ARG A 66 13.23 16.98 10.12
CA ARG A 66 12.64 16.39 8.91
C ARG A 66 12.33 14.91 9.12
N ALA A 67 13.30 14.14 9.61
CA ALA A 67 13.06 12.72 9.92
C ALA A 67 11.90 12.54 10.91
N GLY A 68 11.82 13.37 11.96
CA GLY A 68 10.71 13.37 12.92
C GLY A 68 9.35 13.65 12.27
N ALA A 69 9.29 14.59 11.34
CA ALA A 69 8.06 14.90 10.61
C ALA A 69 7.59 13.71 9.73
N TYR A 70 8.53 13.04 9.04
CA TYR A 70 8.21 11.84 8.26
C TYR A 70 7.81 10.66 9.13
N ILE A 71 8.45 10.46 10.29
CA ILE A 71 8.04 9.44 11.26
C ILE A 71 6.60 9.71 11.74
N LEU A 72 6.28 10.95 12.08
CA LEU A 72 4.93 11.33 12.49
C LEU A 72 3.90 11.06 11.38
N PHE A 73 4.26 11.36 10.14
CA PHE A 73 3.44 11.05 8.98
C PHE A 73 3.23 9.53 8.81
N CYS A 74 4.28 8.71 8.95
CA CYS A 74 4.17 7.26 8.90
C CYS A 74 3.23 6.73 10.00
N MET A 75 3.38 7.21 11.23
CA MET A 75 2.51 6.81 12.34
C MET A 75 1.04 7.16 12.09
N TRP A 76 0.79 8.36 11.55
CA TRP A 76 -0.57 8.76 11.16
C TRP A 76 -1.15 7.85 10.08
N MET A 77 -0.37 7.52 9.03
CA MET A 77 -0.81 6.63 7.96
C MET A 77 -1.17 5.23 8.46
N ILE A 78 -0.39 4.69 9.39
CA ILE A 78 -0.66 3.38 10.02
C ILE A 78 -1.96 3.44 10.82
N PHE A 79 -2.11 4.47 11.67
CA PHE A 79 -3.32 4.65 12.47
C PHE A 79 -4.57 4.85 11.61
N ALA A 80 -4.49 5.67 10.56
CA ALA A 80 -5.58 5.92 9.64
C ALA A 80 -5.98 4.63 8.89
N SER A 81 -5.00 3.86 8.41
CA SER A 81 -5.24 2.57 7.76
C SER A 81 -5.92 1.57 8.69
N HIS A 82 -5.45 1.45 9.94
CA HIS A 82 -6.09 0.57 10.93
C HIS A 82 -7.51 1.02 11.29
N SER A 83 -7.76 2.32 11.36
CA SER A 83 -9.08 2.87 11.71
C SER A 83 -10.11 2.71 10.60
N CYS A 84 -9.69 2.82 9.33
CA CYS A 84 -10.58 2.77 8.17
C CYS A 84 -10.85 1.35 7.67
N THR A 85 -9.91 0.41 7.89
CA THR A 85 -9.99 -0.96 7.40
C THR A 85 -10.10 -1.97 8.55
N GLN A 86 -10.49 -3.21 8.24
CA GLN A 86 -10.53 -4.30 9.23
C GLN A 86 -9.19 -5.06 9.32
N LEU A 87 -8.09 -4.40 8.96
CA LEU A 87 -6.77 -4.99 9.05
C LEU A 87 -6.25 -4.99 10.50
N ASP A 88 -5.48 -6.02 10.84
CA ASP A 88 -4.62 -6.01 12.01
C ASP A 88 -3.51 -4.95 11.88
N TRP A 89 -2.80 -4.66 12.96
CA TRP A 89 -1.71 -3.66 12.95
C TRP A 89 -0.61 -3.97 11.92
N SER A 90 -0.35 -5.27 11.67
CA SER A 90 0.64 -5.71 10.69
C SER A 90 0.20 -5.38 9.27
N GLY A 91 -1.06 -5.69 8.94
CA GLY A 91 -1.67 -5.37 7.66
C GLY A 91 -1.80 -3.86 7.44
N ALA A 92 -2.21 -3.12 8.47
CA ALA A 92 -2.32 -1.66 8.43
C ALA A 92 -0.96 -0.99 8.16
N ASN A 93 0.11 -1.46 8.81
CA ASN A 93 1.47 -0.98 8.56
C ASN A 93 1.92 -1.25 7.12
N TYR A 94 1.69 -2.45 6.62
CA TYR A 94 2.02 -2.80 5.23
C TYR A 94 1.26 -1.94 4.21
N CYS A 95 -0.03 -1.73 4.43
CA CYS A 95 -0.88 -0.85 3.62
C CYS A 95 -0.39 0.62 3.68
N ALA A 96 0.01 1.09 4.87
CA ALA A 96 0.56 2.42 5.07
C ALA A 96 1.88 2.62 4.30
N ILE A 97 2.78 1.63 4.29
CA ILE A 97 4.04 1.69 3.52
C ILE A 97 3.72 1.94 2.04
N TRP A 98 2.81 1.19 1.44
CA TRP A 98 2.39 1.40 0.06
C TRP A 98 1.78 2.79 -0.17
N GLY A 99 0.94 3.27 0.74
CA GLY A 99 0.37 4.61 0.70
C GLY A 99 1.44 5.70 0.73
N ILE A 100 2.44 5.57 1.60
CA ILE A 100 3.56 6.50 1.72
C ILE A 100 4.40 6.51 0.45
N LEU A 101 4.80 5.34 -0.05
CA LEU A 101 5.58 5.23 -1.28
C LEU A 101 4.84 5.88 -2.45
N SER A 102 3.55 5.61 -2.58
CA SER A 102 2.71 6.17 -3.64
C SER A 102 2.58 7.69 -3.54
N ALA A 103 2.41 8.24 -2.33
CA ALA A 103 2.34 9.68 -2.10
C ALA A 103 3.64 10.37 -2.51
N LEU A 104 4.77 9.86 -2.05
CA LEU A 104 6.08 10.44 -2.33
C LEU A 104 6.45 10.33 -3.82
N THR A 105 6.24 9.15 -4.43
CA THR A 105 6.50 8.95 -5.87
C THR A 105 5.62 9.85 -6.75
N THR A 106 4.35 9.99 -6.41
CA THR A 106 3.45 10.87 -7.19
C THR A 106 3.86 12.33 -7.08
N PHE A 107 4.35 12.73 -5.91
CA PHE A 107 4.90 14.08 -5.70
C PHE A 107 6.16 14.32 -6.55
N GLU A 108 7.08 13.37 -6.58
CA GLU A 108 8.28 13.45 -7.42
C GLU A 108 7.96 13.47 -8.91
N LEU A 109 7.02 12.65 -9.36
CA LEU A 109 6.55 12.66 -10.74
C LEU A 109 5.94 14.00 -11.14
N TRP A 110 5.21 14.66 -10.23
CA TRP A 110 4.72 16.00 -10.44
C TRP A 110 5.86 17.01 -10.58
N GLN A 111 6.85 16.98 -9.70
CA GLN A 111 8.03 17.86 -9.79
C GLN A 111 8.78 17.65 -11.10
N LEU A 112 8.97 16.40 -11.51
CA LEU A 112 9.61 16.04 -12.77
C LEU A 112 8.80 16.56 -13.97
N LEU A 113 7.49 16.45 -13.96
CA LEU A 113 6.60 16.98 -15.01
C LEU A 113 6.76 18.49 -15.13
N VAL A 114 6.70 19.22 -14.03
CA VAL A 114 6.89 20.67 -14.00
C VAL A 114 8.26 21.05 -14.54
N TRP A 115 9.29 20.33 -14.16
CA TRP A 115 10.66 20.53 -14.67
C TRP A 115 10.75 20.28 -16.19
N CYS A 116 10.15 19.20 -16.71
CA CYS A 116 10.13 18.88 -18.14
C CYS A 116 9.40 19.97 -18.94
N LEU A 117 8.26 20.46 -18.44
CA LEU A 117 7.51 21.54 -19.09
C LEU A 117 8.33 22.83 -19.15
N ALA A 118 9.06 23.16 -18.09
CA ALA A 118 9.97 24.30 -18.07
C ALA A 118 11.11 24.20 -19.12
N GLN A 119 11.57 22.97 -19.45
CA GLN A 119 12.57 22.79 -20.53
C GLN A 119 12.00 23.13 -21.92
N VAL A 120 10.72 22.92 -22.14
CA VAL A 120 10.01 23.23 -23.41
C VAL A 120 9.50 24.67 -23.44
N ASN A 121 9.96 25.53 -22.51
CA ASN A 121 9.51 26.92 -22.32
C ASN A 121 8.01 27.07 -22.00
N ILE A 122 7.37 26.01 -21.49
CA ILE A 122 6.02 26.07 -20.95
C ILE A 122 6.13 26.31 -19.45
N PHE A 123 6.05 27.58 -19.05
CA PHE A 123 6.07 27.93 -17.64
C PHE A 123 4.65 27.80 -17.06
N LEU A 124 4.47 26.82 -16.18
CA LEU A 124 3.27 26.72 -15.37
C LEU A 124 3.37 27.79 -14.27
N PRO A 125 2.44 28.75 -14.24
CA PRO A 125 2.39 29.72 -13.15
C PRO A 125 1.88 29.01 -11.88
N LEU A 126 2.80 28.38 -11.14
CA LEU A 126 2.52 27.59 -9.92
C LEU A 126 1.76 28.41 -8.86
N ASP A 127 1.78 29.71 -9.02
CA ASP A 127 1.10 30.67 -8.15
C ASP A 127 -0.38 30.89 -8.52
N GLN A 128 -0.90 30.29 -9.57
CA GLN A 128 -2.28 30.44 -9.98
C GLN A 128 -3.16 29.25 -9.54
N PRO A 129 -4.44 29.47 -9.25
CA PRO A 129 -5.36 28.38 -8.88
C PRO A 129 -5.56 27.35 -9.99
N SER A 130 -5.31 27.73 -11.26
CA SER A 130 -5.31 26.79 -12.40
C SER A 130 -4.21 25.73 -12.30
N ALA A 131 -3.03 26.07 -11.81
CA ALA A 131 -1.95 25.12 -11.62
C ALA A 131 -2.23 24.14 -10.46
N LEU A 132 -2.86 24.61 -9.38
CA LEU A 132 -3.32 23.76 -8.29
C LEU A 132 -4.38 22.75 -8.74
N LEU A 133 -5.29 23.19 -9.63
CA LEU A 133 -6.30 22.31 -10.21
C LEU A 133 -5.66 21.25 -11.12
N LEU A 134 -4.68 21.64 -11.93
CA LEU A 134 -3.92 20.71 -12.77
C LEU A 134 -3.15 19.68 -11.92
N GLN A 135 -2.55 20.14 -10.81
CA GLN A 135 -1.87 19.27 -9.85
C GLN A 135 -2.84 18.25 -9.22
N LEU A 136 -4.03 18.67 -8.81
CA LEU A 136 -5.06 17.77 -8.29
C LEU A 136 -5.52 16.75 -9.32
N LEU A 137 -5.72 17.17 -10.58
CA LEU A 137 -6.09 16.27 -11.68
C LEU A 137 -4.97 15.25 -11.95
N PHE A 138 -3.71 15.68 -11.93
CA PHE A 138 -2.56 14.79 -12.08
C PHE A 138 -2.52 13.74 -10.96
N PHE A 139 -2.69 14.15 -9.71
CA PHE A 139 -2.72 13.22 -8.59
C PHE A 139 -3.89 12.25 -8.67
N ALA A 140 -5.08 12.73 -9.03
CA ALA A 140 -6.24 11.87 -9.23
C ALA A 140 -6.00 10.82 -10.33
N ALA A 141 -5.44 11.22 -11.47
CA ALA A 141 -5.09 10.31 -12.56
C ALA A 141 -4.03 9.28 -12.14
N ALA A 142 -2.97 9.72 -11.44
CA ALA A 142 -1.92 8.84 -10.94
C ALA A 142 -2.47 7.81 -9.93
N TYR A 143 -3.34 8.24 -9.02
CA TYR A 143 -3.96 7.33 -8.04
C TYR A 143 -4.97 6.38 -8.67
N CYS A 144 -5.71 6.81 -9.69
CA CYS A 144 -6.54 5.90 -10.49
C CYS A 144 -5.68 4.83 -11.19
N LEU A 145 -4.55 5.21 -11.77
CA LEU A 145 -3.61 4.28 -12.39
C LEU A 145 -3.04 3.30 -11.36
N LEU A 146 -2.55 3.79 -10.22
CA LEU A 146 -2.03 2.96 -9.13
C LEU A 146 -3.08 2.01 -8.57
N ARG A 147 -4.34 2.44 -8.51
CA ARG A 147 -5.44 1.57 -8.10
C ARG A 147 -5.62 0.38 -9.03
N VAL A 148 -5.55 0.61 -10.34
CA VAL A 148 -5.75 -0.46 -11.35
C VAL A 148 -4.54 -1.38 -11.41
N THR A 149 -3.31 -0.86 -11.28
CA THR A 149 -2.08 -1.62 -11.45
C THR A 149 -1.61 -2.29 -10.15
N VAL A 150 -1.45 -1.52 -9.08
CA VAL A 150 -0.82 -1.98 -7.83
C VAL A 150 -1.86 -2.39 -6.79
N ALA A 151 -2.86 -1.54 -6.52
CA ALA A 151 -3.82 -1.81 -5.47
C ALA A 151 -4.77 -2.97 -5.82
N HIS A 152 -4.98 -3.26 -7.11
CA HIS A 152 -5.73 -4.44 -7.54
C HIS A 152 -5.01 -5.75 -7.20
N SER A 153 -3.69 -5.75 -7.13
CA SER A 153 -2.91 -6.94 -6.73
C SER A 153 -2.93 -7.18 -5.22
N MET A 154 -3.37 -6.19 -4.42
CA MET A 154 -3.55 -6.35 -2.99
C MET A 154 -4.68 -7.35 -2.68
N PRO A 155 -4.52 -8.18 -1.64
CA PRO A 155 -5.47 -9.24 -1.36
C PRO A 155 -6.88 -8.70 -1.09
N TYR A 156 -7.83 -9.18 -1.88
CA TYR A 156 -9.25 -8.93 -1.67
C TYR A 156 -9.65 -9.40 -0.27
N GLU A 157 -10.43 -8.58 0.42
CA GLU A 157 -11.13 -8.91 1.66
C GLU A 157 -10.30 -8.98 2.96
N GLY A 158 -9.03 -8.53 2.98
CA GLY A 158 -8.26 -8.46 4.23
C GLY A 158 -7.97 -9.82 4.89
N SER A 159 -8.19 -10.93 4.17
CA SER A 159 -7.87 -12.29 4.63
C SER A 159 -6.37 -12.63 4.54
N TYR A 160 -5.58 -11.70 4.02
CA TYR A 160 -4.16 -11.87 3.82
C TYR A 160 -3.39 -11.63 5.12
N HIS A 161 -2.97 -12.71 5.75
CA HIS A 161 -2.13 -12.64 6.93
C HIS A 161 -0.68 -12.34 6.53
N ILE A 162 -0.23 -11.14 6.79
CA ILE A 162 1.13 -10.69 6.49
C ILE A 162 2.09 -11.29 7.51
N GLY A 163 2.97 -12.17 7.04
CA GLY A 163 3.98 -12.79 7.89
C GLY A 163 5.03 -11.79 8.39
N PRO A 164 5.66 -12.04 9.57
CA PRO A 164 6.64 -11.13 10.14
C PRO A 164 7.85 -10.87 9.24
N ARG A 165 8.28 -11.84 8.44
CA ARG A 165 9.38 -11.67 7.48
C ARG A 165 9.02 -10.69 6.36
N GLN A 166 7.79 -10.76 5.86
CA GLN A 166 7.28 -9.86 4.84
C GLN A 166 7.16 -8.43 5.37
N GLN A 167 6.70 -8.28 6.60
CA GLN A 167 6.59 -6.99 7.26
C GLN A 167 7.95 -6.33 7.46
N ILE A 168 8.94 -7.07 7.98
CA ILE A 168 10.30 -6.56 8.19
C ILE A 168 10.92 -6.09 6.87
N SER A 169 10.83 -6.89 5.81
CA SER A 169 11.42 -6.50 4.53
C SER A 169 10.70 -5.30 3.90
N ALA A 170 9.38 -5.19 4.05
CA ALA A 170 8.63 -4.01 3.61
C ALA A 170 9.02 -2.74 4.38
N ILE A 171 9.24 -2.83 5.70
CA ILE A 171 9.74 -1.72 6.52
C ILE A 171 11.14 -1.29 6.07
N ILE A 172 12.04 -2.24 5.79
CA ILE A 172 13.39 -1.94 5.32
C ILE A 172 13.33 -1.23 3.96
N LEU A 173 12.56 -1.75 2.99
CA LEU A 173 12.42 -1.15 1.67
C LEU A 173 11.75 0.22 1.74
N GLY A 174 10.69 0.36 2.53
CA GLY A 174 10.02 1.64 2.76
C GLY A 174 10.94 2.67 3.43
N GLY A 175 11.71 2.27 4.44
CA GLY A 175 12.70 3.11 5.10
C GLY A 175 13.82 3.55 4.16
N MET A 176 14.35 2.64 3.34
CA MET A 176 15.32 2.97 2.28
C MET A 176 14.75 4.00 1.31
N PHE A 177 13.51 3.81 0.86
CA PHE A 177 12.86 4.74 -0.06
C PHE A 177 12.74 6.14 0.55
N VAL A 178 12.27 6.26 1.80
CA VAL A 178 12.16 7.54 2.51
C VAL A 178 13.53 8.21 2.67
N LEU A 179 14.57 7.45 2.98
CA LEU A 179 15.95 8.00 3.06
C LEU A 179 16.43 8.54 1.71
N LEU A 180 16.19 7.81 0.62
CA LEU A 180 16.51 8.26 -0.73
C LEU A 180 15.75 9.54 -1.11
N PHE A 181 14.47 9.60 -0.75
CA PHE A 181 13.64 10.78 -0.95
C PHE A 181 14.18 11.99 -0.18
N LEU A 182 14.50 11.83 1.10
CA LEU A 182 15.09 12.90 1.93
C LEU A 182 16.42 13.39 1.37
N THR A 183 17.29 12.49 0.89
CA THR A 183 18.57 12.87 0.28
C THR A 183 18.35 13.63 -1.03
N MET A 184 17.39 13.21 -1.85
CA MET A 184 17.03 13.89 -3.08
C MET A 184 16.53 15.32 -2.81
N GLN A 185 15.63 15.50 -1.85
CA GLN A 185 15.14 16.82 -1.44
C GLN A 185 16.26 17.73 -0.87
N THR A 186 17.20 17.18 -0.10
CA THR A 186 18.33 17.97 0.41
C THR A 186 19.25 18.43 -0.71
N VAL A 187 19.53 17.59 -1.70
CA VAL A 187 20.35 17.96 -2.87
C VAL A 187 19.66 19.04 -3.70
N THR A 188 18.34 18.89 -3.95
CA THR A 188 17.57 19.87 -4.73
C THR A 188 17.53 21.23 -4.05
N ASN A 189 17.43 21.26 -2.71
CA ASN A 189 17.34 22.49 -1.92
C ASN A 189 18.72 23.10 -1.59
N SER A 190 19.83 22.41 -1.83
CA SER A 190 21.18 22.87 -1.44
C SER A 190 21.81 23.91 -2.36
N GLY A 191 21.11 24.33 -3.44
CA GLY A 191 21.62 25.33 -4.39
C GLY A 191 22.82 24.87 -5.21
N VAL A 192 23.05 23.55 -5.28
CA VAL A 192 24.07 22.92 -6.13
C VAL A 192 23.81 23.25 -7.60
N SER A 193 24.88 23.38 -8.40
CA SER A 193 24.74 23.64 -9.83
C SER A 193 23.80 22.63 -10.49
N ARG A 194 23.02 23.08 -11.46
CA ARG A 194 21.97 22.28 -12.13
C ARG A 194 22.54 20.99 -12.73
N GLU A 195 23.71 21.05 -13.33
CA GLU A 195 24.37 19.87 -13.93
C GLU A 195 24.74 18.84 -12.88
N THR A 196 25.35 19.26 -11.76
CA THR A 196 25.73 18.37 -10.66
C THR A 196 24.47 17.77 -10.00
N SER A 197 23.40 18.54 -9.86
CA SER A 197 22.12 18.03 -9.32
C SER A 197 21.56 16.90 -10.17
N ILE A 198 21.59 16.99 -11.50
CA ILE A 198 21.09 15.93 -12.38
C ILE A 198 21.88 14.63 -12.18
N PHE A 199 23.21 14.69 -12.10
CA PHE A 199 24.04 13.50 -11.88
C PHE A 199 23.75 12.79 -10.55
N ILE A 200 23.23 13.48 -9.55
CA ILE A 200 22.87 12.89 -8.24
C ILE A 200 21.40 12.45 -8.24
N VAL A 201 20.50 13.28 -8.74
CA VAL A 201 19.04 13.04 -8.69
C VAL A 201 18.64 11.84 -9.54
N VAL A 202 19.22 11.68 -10.74
CA VAL A 202 18.84 10.55 -11.62
C VAL A 202 19.16 9.18 -11.02
N PRO A 203 20.37 8.91 -10.49
CA PRO A 203 20.61 7.63 -9.80
C PRO A 203 19.73 7.41 -8.57
N LEU A 204 19.45 8.47 -7.79
CA LEU A 204 18.55 8.35 -6.63
C LEU A 204 17.14 7.98 -7.06
N ALA A 205 16.59 8.60 -8.10
CA ALA A 205 15.30 8.28 -8.65
C ALA A 205 15.23 6.83 -9.19
N LEU A 206 16.30 6.36 -9.84
CA LEU A 206 16.41 4.96 -10.28
C LEU A 206 16.44 3.99 -9.09
N CYS A 207 17.13 4.33 -8.01
CA CYS A 207 17.14 3.53 -6.78
C CYS A 207 15.73 3.49 -6.13
N GLN A 208 14.99 4.58 -6.13
CA GLN A 208 13.61 4.62 -5.65
C GLN A 208 12.69 3.74 -6.50
N LEU A 209 12.79 3.82 -7.82
CA LEU A 209 12.04 2.94 -8.73
C LEU A 209 12.38 1.47 -8.46
N TYR A 210 13.63 1.16 -8.20
CA TYR A 210 14.06 -0.19 -7.85
C TYR A 210 13.46 -0.65 -6.51
N CYS A 211 13.39 0.20 -5.50
CA CYS A 211 12.71 -0.13 -4.23
C CYS A 211 11.23 -0.46 -4.43
N ILE A 212 10.51 0.32 -5.26
CA ILE A 212 9.10 0.07 -5.57
C ILE A 212 8.93 -1.27 -6.31
N THR A 213 9.77 -1.52 -7.32
CA THR A 213 9.71 -2.77 -8.09
C THR A 213 10.01 -3.98 -7.23
N LEU A 214 11.00 -3.88 -6.33
CA LEU A 214 11.30 -4.95 -5.36
C LEU A 214 10.13 -5.20 -4.42
N LEU A 215 9.50 -4.16 -3.89
CA LEU A 215 8.35 -4.30 -3.00
C LEU A 215 7.16 -4.93 -3.75
N TYR A 216 6.93 -4.54 -5.00
CA TYR A 216 5.90 -5.13 -5.85
C TYR A 216 6.15 -6.62 -6.12
N LEU A 217 7.36 -6.98 -6.57
CA LEU A 217 7.74 -8.37 -6.81
C LEU A 217 7.63 -9.22 -5.54
N GLN A 218 8.06 -8.67 -4.41
CA GLN A 218 7.91 -9.31 -3.11
C GLN A 218 6.44 -9.58 -2.78
N THR A 219 5.56 -8.61 -3.00
CA THR A 219 4.11 -8.76 -2.78
C THR A 219 3.54 -9.89 -3.62
N GLU A 220 3.87 -9.95 -4.91
CA GLU A 220 3.41 -11.02 -5.82
C GLU A 220 3.96 -12.39 -5.44
N LEU A 221 5.23 -12.49 -5.05
CA LEU A 221 5.83 -13.75 -4.60
C LEU A 221 5.17 -14.29 -3.34
N PHE A 222 4.90 -13.42 -2.36
CA PHE A 222 4.23 -13.85 -1.12
C PHE A 222 2.77 -14.23 -1.36
N LYS A 223 2.07 -13.51 -2.23
CA LYS A 223 0.70 -13.86 -2.65
C LYS A 223 0.67 -15.23 -3.32
N LYS A 224 1.60 -15.51 -4.23
CA LYS A 224 1.72 -16.81 -4.89
C LYS A 224 2.00 -17.92 -3.88
N ALA A 225 2.93 -17.70 -2.95
CA ALA A 225 3.26 -18.68 -1.90
C ALA A 225 2.07 -18.93 -0.95
N ALA A 226 1.29 -17.91 -0.61
CA ALA A 226 0.07 -18.05 0.20
C ALA A 226 -0.99 -18.88 -0.52
N MET A 227 -1.26 -18.60 -1.81
CA MET A 227 -2.20 -19.38 -2.62
C MET A 227 -1.76 -20.85 -2.78
N GLU A 228 -0.46 -21.09 -2.97
CA GLU A 228 0.08 -22.45 -3.05
C GLU A 228 -0.11 -23.22 -1.75
N LYS A 229 0.13 -22.58 -0.61
CA LYS A 229 -0.12 -23.17 0.71
C LYS A 229 -1.60 -23.52 0.92
N GLU A 230 -2.51 -22.63 0.51
CA GLU A 230 -3.96 -22.86 0.58
C GLU A 230 -4.37 -24.03 -0.32
N MET A 231 -3.89 -24.06 -1.55
CA MET A 231 -4.13 -25.17 -2.49
C MET A 231 -3.65 -26.52 -1.92
N ASN A 232 -2.46 -26.54 -1.32
CA ASN A 232 -1.92 -27.76 -0.70
C ASN A 232 -2.78 -28.20 0.50
N SER A 233 -3.31 -27.26 1.29
CA SER A 233 -4.21 -27.59 2.40
C SER A 233 -5.54 -28.16 1.91
N LEU A 234 -6.11 -27.59 0.85
CA LEU A 234 -7.32 -28.11 0.21
C LEU A 234 -7.11 -29.50 -0.37
N ASN A 235 -5.98 -29.73 -1.04
CA ASN A 235 -5.64 -31.06 -1.57
C ASN A 235 -5.53 -32.10 -0.45
N MET A 236 -4.91 -31.76 0.68
CA MET A 236 -4.86 -32.66 1.85
C MET A 236 -6.24 -32.97 2.42
N LEU A 237 -7.13 -31.98 2.49
CA LEU A 237 -8.52 -32.19 2.94
C LEU A 237 -9.29 -33.08 1.96
N TYR A 238 -9.14 -32.87 0.66
CA TYR A 238 -9.73 -33.71 -0.38
C TYR A 238 -9.26 -35.17 -0.28
N GLU A 239 -7.97 -35.40 -0.13
CA GLU A 239 -7.42 -36.75 0.06
C GLU A 239 -7.94 -37.43 1.33
N ARG A 240 -8.05 -36.74 2.44
CA ARG A 240 -8.68 -37.28 3.67
C ARG A 240 -10.14 -37.63 3.46
N GLN A 241 -10.91 -36.77 2.79
CA GLN A 241 -12.30 -37.06 2.48
C GLN A 241 -12.45 -38.27 1.58
N ARG A 242 -11.60 -38.40 0.57
CA ARG A 242 -11.53 -39.56 -0.32
C ARG A 242 -11.23 -40.85 0.44
N GLN A 243 -10.25 -40.85 1.34
CA GLN A 243 -9.94 -41.96 2.21
C GLN A 243 -11.11 -42.36 3.11
N GLN A 244 -11.77 -41.40 3.74
CA GLN A 244 -12.97 -41.64 4.56
C GLN A 244 -14.08 -42.27 3.74
N TYR A 245 -14.32 -41.78 2.53
CA TYR A 245 -15.32 -42.35 1.62
C TYR A 245 -14.98 -43.79 1.25
N GLN A 246 -13.71 -44.10 0.96
CA GLN A 246 -13.27 -45.49 0.66
C GLN A 246 -13.47 -46.44 1.85
N VAL A 247 -13.15 -45.96 3.07
CA VAL A 247 -13.38 -46.73 4.31
C VAL A 247 -14.87 -46.98 4.52
N ALA A 248 -15.69 -45.92 4.39
CA ALA A 248 -17.15 -46.07 4.51
C ALA A 248 -17.71 -47.06 3.49
N LYS A 249 -17.29 -46.99 2.21
CA LYS A 249 -17.69 -47.91 1.15
C LYS A 249 -17.32 -49.35 1.49
N ARG A 250 -16.10 -49.58 1.99
CA ARG A 250 -15.63 -50.90 2.42
C ARG A 250 -16.47 -51.42 3.59
N ASN A 251 -16.77 -50.59 4.56
CA ASN A 251 -17.59 -50.97 5.70
C ASN A 251 -19.01 -51.40 5.26
N VAL A 252 -19.63 -50.64 4.33
CA VAL A 252 -20.96 -51.00 3.76
C VAL A 252 -20.86 -52.37 3.05
N GLN A 253 -19.79 -52.64 2.29
CA GLN A 253 -19.60 -53.95 1.63
C GLN A 253 -19.49 -55.10 2.64
N ILE A 254 -18.74 -54.87 3.74
CA ILE A 254 -18.58 -55.88 4.81
C ILE A 254 -19.95 -56.13 5.50
N ILE A 255 -20.71 -55.07 5.80
CA ILE A 255 -22.02 -55.17 6.40
C ILE A 255 -22.96 -55.97 5.48
N ASN A 256 -23.02 -55.63 4.20
CA ASN A 256 -23.85 -56.34 3.22
C ASN A 256 -23.48 -57.82 3.11
N ARG A 257 -22.18 -58.15 3.12
CA ARG A 257 -21.72 -59.55 3.11
C ARG A 257 -22.16 -60.27 4.38
N LYS A 258 -21.99 -59.67 5.55
CA LYS A 258 -22.42 -60.26 6.82
C LYS A 258 -23.95 -60.44 6.90
N CYS A 259 -24.75 -59.49 6.40
CA CYS A 259 -26.18 -59.65 6.28
C CYS A 259 -26.56 -60.83 5.36
N HIS A 260 -25.83 -61.01 4.26
CA HIS A 260 -26.10 -62.14 3.37
C HIS A 260 -25.73 -63.49 4.02
N GLU A 261 -24.59 -63.59 4.69
CA GLU A 261 -24.17 -64.78 5.46
C GLU A 261 -25.19 -65.12 6.53
N LEU A 262 -25.69 -64.16 7.30
CA LEU A 262 -26.73 -64.37 8.30
C LEU A 262 -28.07 -64.86 7.68
N LYS A 263 -28.47 -64.29 6.52
CA LYS A 263 -29.68 -64.72 5.81
C LYS A 263 -29.61 -66.16 5.36
N VAL A 264 -28.46 -66.63 4.90
CA VAL A 264 -28.23 -68.04 4.53
C VAL A 264 -28.30 -68.92 5.77
N GLN A 265 -27.65 -68.58 6.87
CA GLN A 265 -27.69 -69.34 8.11
C GLN A 265 -29.12 -69.49 8.68
N ILE A 266 -29.94 -68.46 8.59
CA ILE A 266 -31.34 -68.51 9.02
C ILE A 266 -32.15 -69.44 8.09
N ALA A 267 -31.85 -69.50 6.79
CA ALA A 267 -32.51 -70.36 5.85
C ALA A 267 -32.18 -71.87 6.09
N ASP A 268 -30.92 -72.12 6.50
CA ASP A 268 -30.48 -73.52 6.82
C ASP A 268 -31.02 -74.04 8.16
N LEU A 269 -31.49 -73.16 9.04
CA LEU A 269 -32.10 -73.54 10.31
C LEU A 269 -33.64 -73.79 10.24
N ARG A 270 -34.22 -73.62 9.07
CA ARG A 270 -35.64 -73.86 8.77
C ARG A 270 -35.83 -75.16 8.02
#